data_1a34860a55f3cc50d590e8237283954b
#
_entry.id   1a34860a55f3cc50d590e8237283954b
#
_cell.length_a   1.000
_cell.length_b   1.000
_cell.length_c   1.000
_cell.angle_alpha   90.00
_cell.angle_beta   90.00
_cell.angle_gamma   90.00
#
_symmetry.space_group_name_H-M   'P 1'
#
loop_
_entity.id
_entity.type
_entity.pdbx_description
1 polymer ?
#
loop_
_entity_poly.entity_id
_entity_poly.type
_entity_poly.pdbx_seq_one_letter_code
_entity_poly.pdbx_strand_id
1 'polypeptide(L)'
;MIMLGLLTVASCKNEIKDKIGYKTPEFYFADAIEIKGEPLDAEYVASNVFKCFYTPYGFLGSMRSEDDKLAHLADLKTGEIKVSACSFGRGPEEILISSPDLALYGNSLYMLDQRADWIKKVEIHGDTLKTFDLQKLSLGEPMFFIEIQIVSDSLFVIFAENFNGEKKIVQVDRDNNIVDSVVYSFLDDENVDCGKCRYNVEMELSPCKKYLYVSSHLFSGISKYQIEDGKISLVDKVMLVEPKYVVKNGIPVMESENVILNNRIFVGEKYLYMTADPEKVSDMKEREKRAREEGRRESAAPGNDSYIVVFDYDLNFIKSYRVDSDVWHLALTPDPSVIYASDYRENRLKRYVLADLK
;
A
#
# COMPACT_ATOMS: atom_id res chain seq x y z
N MET A 1 -37.14 -38.86 -27.89
CA MET A 1 -37.46 -37.43 -27.66
C MET A 1 -36.59 -37.01 -26.50
N ILE A 2 -35.39 -36.50 -26.82
CA ILE A 2 -34.39 -36.11 -25.83
C ILE A 2 -34.48 -34.60 -25.72
N MET A 3 -34.87 -34.12 -24.52
CA MET A 3 -35.03 -32.71 -24.23
C MET A 3 -33.63 -32.17 -23.80
N LEU A 4 -32.98 -31.41 -24.68
CA LEU A 4 -31.76 -30.67 -24.35
C LEU A 4 -32.12 -29.46 -23.48
N GLY A 5 -31.77 -29.52 -22.19
CA GLY A 5 -31.85 -28.37 -21.32
C GLY A 5 -30.67 -27.43 -21.61
N LEU A 6 -30.94 -26.28 -22.21
CA LEU A 6 -29.99 -25.17 -22.28
C LEU A 6 -29.85 -24.55 -20.87
N LEU A 7 -28.76 -24.83 -20.22
CA LEU A 7 -28.30 -24.05 -19.06
C LEU A 7 -27.78 -22.72 -19.58
N THR A 8 -28.59 -21.68 -19.46
CA THR A 8 -28.12 -20.29 -19.59
C THR A 8 -27.28 -19.93 -18.38
N VAL A 9 -25.96 -19.92 -18.58
CA VAL A 9 -25.04 -19.29 -17.61
C VAL A 9 -25.28 -17.79 -17.74
N ALA A 10 -26.16 -17.27 -16.90
CA ALA A 10 -26.34 -15.83 -16.75
C ALA A 10 -25.02 -15.26 -16.19
N SER A 11 -24.35 -14.47 -17.00
CA SER A 11 -23.12 -13.77 -16.66
C SER A 11 -23.38 -12.78 -15.52
N CYS A 12 -22.79 -13.03 -14.36
CA CYS A 12 -22.75 -12.10 -13.22
C CYS A 12 -21.95 -10.80 -13.48
N LYS A 13 -21.64 -10.49 -14.73
CA LYS A 13 -20.83 -9.32 -15.11
C LYS A 13 -21.56 -7.97 -15.02
N ASN A 14 -22.87 -7.92 -14.85
CA ASN A 14 -23.62 -6.67 -14.93
C ASN A 14 -23.98 -6.01 -13.58
N GLU A 15 -23.81 -6.68 -12.45
CA GLU A 15 -24.22 -6.11 -11.16
C GLU A 15 -23.20 -5.16 -10.51
N ILE A 16 -21.93 -5.23 -10.92
CA ILE A 16 -20.87 -4.37 -10.34
C ILE A 16 -20.91 -2.95 -10.92
N LYS A 17 -21.33 -2.78 -12.18
CA LYS A 17 -21.38 -1.47 -12.86
C LYS A 17 -22.34 -0.46 -12.24
N ASP A 18 -23.40 -0.91 -11.59
CA ASP A 18 -24.45 -0.02 -11.06
C ASP A 18 -24.16 0.52 -9.64
N LYS A 19 -23.11 0.04 -8.97
CA LYS A 19 -22.72 0.49 -7.61
C LYS A 19 -21.65 1.58 -7.57
N ILE A 20 -20.99 1.86 -8.67
CA ILE A 20 -19.89 2.85 -8.70
C ILE A 20 -20.48 4.26 -8.80
N GLY A 21 -20.93 4.78 -7.67
CA GLY A 21 -21.24 6.21 -7.57
C GLY A 21 -19.96 7.01 -7.39
N TYR A 22 -19.39 7.53 -8.47
CA TYR A 22 -18.27 8.46 -8.39
C TYR A 22 -18.61 9.64 -7.49
N LYS A 23 -17.64 10.05 -6.68
CA LYS A 23 -17.71 11.26 -5.87
C LYS A 23 -16.74 12.28 -6.44
N THR A 24 -16.94 13.55 -6.10
CA THR A 24 -15.94 14.57 -6.39
C THR A 24 -14.92 14.62 -5.23
N PRO A 25 -13.72 15.15 -5.45
CA PRO A 25 -12.76 15.34 -4.35
C PRO A 25 -13.35 16.11 -3.17
N GLU A 26 -14.20 17.11 -3.43
CA GLU A 26 -14.85 17.91 -2.40
C GLU A 26 -15.72 17.07 -1.45
N PHE A 27 -16.33 15.99 -1.94
CA PHE A 27 -17.10 15.08 -1.09
C PHE A 27 -16.27 14.52 0.07
N TYR A 28 -14.98 14.23 -0.19
CA TYR A 28 -14.09 13.68 0.83
C TYR A 28 -13.42 14.75 1.69
N PHE A 29 -13.20 15.96 1.16
CA PHE A 29 -12.26 16.91 1.77
C PHE A 29 -12.91 18.24 2.26
N ALA A 30 -14.13 18.58 1.79
CA ALA A 30 -14.74 19.87 2.14
C ALA A 30 -15.00 20.04 3.65
N ASP A 31 -15.41 18.94 4.32
CA ASP A 31 -15.72 18.92 5.75
C ASP A 31 -14.64 18.21 6.58
N ALA A 32 -13.41 18.15 6.08
CA ALA A 32 -12.31 17.52 6.78
C ALA A 32 -11.98 18.25 8.08
N ILE A 33 -11.83 17.50 9.16
CA ILE A 33 -11.45 18.04 10.47
C ILE A 33 -9.96 18.35 10.47
N GLU A 34 -9.58 19.59 10.73
CA GLU A 34 -8.18 19.97 10.90
C GLU A 34 -7.63 19.38 12.20
N ILE A 35 -6.52 18.66 12.09
CA ILE A 35 -5.79 18.09 13.22
C ILE A 35 -4.30 18.42 13.10
N LYS A 36 -3.66 18.55 14.26
CA LYS A 36 -2.22 18.78 14.35
C LYS A 36 -1.53 17.58 14.97
N GLY A 37 -0.39 17.21 14.40
CA GLY A 37 0.44 16.13 14.90
C GLY A 37 1.36 16.61 16.03
N GLU A 38 1.51 15.77 17.05
CA GLU A 38 2.53 15.93 18.08
C GLU A 38 3.82 15.21 17.60
N PRO A 39 4.90 15.93 17.30
CA PRO A 39 6.12 15.30 16.82
C PRO A 39 6.78 14.47 17.94
N LEU A 40 7.34 13.33 17.59
CA LEU A 40 8.26 12.61 18.46
C LEU A 40 9.64 13.30 18.44
N ASP A 41 10.45 13.07 19.48
CA ASP A 41 11.71 13.79 19.67
C ASP A 41 12.75 13.48 18.59
N ALA A 42 12.79 12.22 18.10
CA ALA A 42 13.79 11.78 17.15
C ALA A 42 13.58 12.36 15.73
N GLU A 43 14.66 12.86 15.16
CA GLU A 43 14.76 13.19 13.74
C GLU A 43 15.51 12.08 13.02
N TYR A 44 14.96 11.62 11.90
CA TYR A 44 15.62 10.60 11.09
C TYR A 44 16.47 11.23 9.99
N VAL A 45 17.59 10.60 9.65
CA VAL A 45 18.46 11.11 8.59
C VAL A 45 17.78 10.98 7.25
N ALA A 46 17.56 12.12 6.60
CA ALA A 46 17.06 12.28 5.24
C ALA A 46 15.78 11.49 4.87
N SER A 47 14.65 12.14 5.03
CA SER A 47 13.41 11.99 4.25
C SER A 47 12.78 10.59 4.05
N ASN A 48 13.16 9.56 4.80
CA ASN A 48 12.69 8.23 4.44
C ASN A 48 12.41 7.34 5.66
N VAL A 49 11.34 7.64 6.39
CA VAL A 49 10.59 6.57 7.04
C VAL A 49 9.77 5.92 5.94
N PHE A 50 10.29 4.85 5.33
CA PHE A 50 9.61 4.22 4.20
C PHE A 50 8.32 3.52 4.61
N LYS A 51 8.37 2.70 5.65
CA LYS A 51 7.23 1.98 6.20
C LYS A 51 7.57 1.51 7.60
N CYS A 52 6.75 1.86 8.59
CA CYS A 52 6.88 1.35 9.94
C CYS A 52 5.53 0.96 10.53
N PHE A 53 5.56 0.00 11.43
CA PHE A 53 4.39 -0.56 12.08
C PHE A 53 4.48 -0.34 13.58
N TYR A 54 3.36 -0.04 14.20
CA TYR A 54 3.26 -0.05 15.65
C TYR A 54 3.29 -1.49 16.16
N THR A 55 4.13 -1.75 17.14
CA THR A 55 4.16 -3.00 17.91
C THR A 55 4.20 -2.69 19.40
N PRO A 56 3.87 -3.63 20.29
CA PRO A 56 4.02 -3.42 21.74
C PRO A 56 5.46 -3.11 22.20
N TYR A 57 6.45 -3.41 21.36
CA TYR A 57 7.86 -3.23 21.68
C TYR A 57 8.44 -1.93 21.15
N GLY A 58 7.80 -1.30 20.17
CA GLY A 58 8.28 -0.12 19.48
C GLY A 58 7.71 -0.01 18.06
N PHE A 59 8.18 0.99 17.32
CA PHE A 59 7.95 1.09 15.88
C PHE A 59 8.93 0.17 15.16
N LEU A 60 8.43 -0.87 14.51
CA LEU A 60 9.22 -1.82 13.73
C LEU A 60 9.05 -1.52 12.24
N GLY A 61 10.14 -1.27 11.52
CA GLY A 61 10.05 -0.96 10.09
C GLY A 61 11.36 -0.56 9.45
N SER A 62 11.27 -0.01 8.25
CA SER A 62 12.41 0.57 7.55
C SER A 62 12.44 2.07 7.78
N MET A 63 13.46 2.51 8.48
CA MET A 63 13.77 3.91 8.75
C MET A 63 15.22 4.14 8.33
N ARG A 64 15.53 5.20 7.60
CA ARG A 64 16.94 5.47 7.29
C ARG A 64 17.68 5.95 8.53
N SER A 65 18.75 5.25 8.84
CA SER A 65 19.72 5.61 9.86
C SER A 65 21.11 5.75 9.24
N GLU A 66 22.06 6.28 9.99
CA GLU A 66 23.46 6.45 9.55
C GLU A 66 24.21 5.12 9.41
N ASP A 67 23.65 4.02 9.93
CA ASP A 67 24.31 2.71 10.00
C ASP A 67 24.05 1.80 8.80
N ASP A 68 23.45 2.31 7.72
CA ASP A 68 23.11 1.54 6.50
C ASP A 68 22.23 0.30 6.75
N LYS A 69 21.56 0.24 7.90
CA LYS A 69 20.60 -0.82 8.20
C LYS A 69 19.22 -0.50 7.62
N LEU A 70 18.43 -1.53 7.38
CA LEU A 70 17.14 -1.44 6.71
C LEU A 70 15.95 -1.83 7.59
N ALA A 71 16.19 -2.50 8.71
CA ALA A 71 15.17 -2.84 9.70
C ALA A 71 15.51 -2.24 11.04
N HIS A 72 14.59 -1.52 11.64
CA HIS A 72 14.78 -0.80 12.88
C HIS A 72 13.64 -1.02 13.85
N LEU A 73 13.96 -1.07 15.13
CA LEU A 73 13.00 -0.95 16.23
C LEU A 73 13.25 0.37 16.94
N ALA A 74 12.26 1.26 16.91
CA ALA A 74 12.34 2.56 17.54
C ALA A 74 11.40 2.67 18.76
N ASP A 75 11.73 3.56 19.69
CA ASP A 75 10.95 3.81 20.90
C ASP A 75 9.59 4.43 20.58
N LEU A 76 8.51 3.99 21.28
CA LEU A 76 7.16 4.51 21.05
C LEU A 76 6.94 5.96 21.53
N LYS A 77 7.78 6.45 22.46
CA LYS A 77 7.62 7.79 23.02
C LYS A 77 8.52 8.82 22.34
N THR A 78 9.78 8.43 22.12
CA THR A 78 10.77 9.36 21.56
C THR A 78 10.98 9.18 20.07
N GLY A 79 10.67 8.01 19.51
CA GLY A 79 11.00 7.64 18.13
C GLY A 79 12.47 7.24 17.94
N GLU A 80 13.32 7.28 18.98
CA GLU A 80 14.72 6.92 18.86
C GLU A 80 14.92 5.46 18.48
N ILE A 81 15.81 5.21 17.53
CA ILE A 81 16.19 3.86 17.11
C ILE A 81 16.95 3.18 18.25
N LYS A 82 16.41 2.09 18.75
CA LYS A 82 17.01 1.26 19.82
C LYS A 82 17.92 0.19 19.28
N VAL A 83 17.50 -0.44 18.19
CA VAL A 83 18.22 -1.56 17.57
C VAL A 83 17.94 -1.62 16.09
N SER A 84 18.94 -2.06 15.33
CA SER A 84 18.91 -2.15 13.87
C SER A 84 19.38 -3.53 13.40
N ALA A 85 18.87 -3.97 12.27
CA ALA A 85 19.27 -5.21 11.61
C ALA A 85 19.16 -5.08 10.09
N CYS A 86 19.55 -6.13 9.37
CA CYS A 86 19.41 -6.23 7.93
C CYS A 86 20.18 -5.15 7.17
N SER A 87 21.43 -5.43 6.84
CA SER A 87 22.26 -4.50 6.05
C SER A 87 21.94 -4.57 4.57
N PHE A 88 22.41 -3.58 3.82
CA PHE A 88 22.45 -3.66 2.37
C PHE A 88 23.60 -4.58 1.92
N GLY A 89 23.30 -5.59 1.09
CA GLY A 89 24.30 -6.52 0.58
C GLY A 89 23.72 -7.84 0.09
N ARG A 90 24.57 -8.88 -0.01
CA ARG A 90 24.23 -10.21 -0.55
C ARG A 90 24.32 -11.36 0.45
N GLY A 91 24.65 -11.07 1.68
CA GLY A 91 24.75 -12.08 2.75
C GLY A 91 23.40 -12.55 3.26
N PRO A 92 23.38 -13.59 4.13
CA PRO A 92 22.14 -14.15 4.69
C PRO A 92 21.28 -13.13 5.47
N GLU A 93 21.94 -12.16 6.13
CA GLU A 93 21.26 -11.10 6.88
C GLU A 93 21.20 -9.78 6.11
N GLU A 94 21.41 -9.82 4.79
CA GLU A 94 21.51 -8.66 3.93
C GLU A 94 20.40 -8.66 2.87
N ILE A 95 20.09 -7.50 2.31
CA ILE A 95 19.08 -7.30 1.28
C ILE A 95 19.65 -6.46 0.14
N LEU A 96 19.31 -6.80 -1.12
CA LEU A 96 19.87 -6.14 -2.31
C LEU A 96 19.17 -4.86 -2.71
N ILE A 97 18.03 -4.56 -2.11
CA ILE A 97 17.25 -3.36 -2.41
C ILE A 97 17.23 -2.42 -1.22
N SER A 98 17.45 -1.15 -1.46
CA SER A 98 17.44 -0.11 -0.41
C SER A 98 16.05 0.28 0.10
N SER A 99 15.00 -0.18 -0.57
CA SER A 99 13.60 0.09 -0.23
C SER A 99 12.78 -1.18 -0.48
N PRO A 100 12.90 -2.19 0.41
CA PRO A 100 12.11 -3.40 0.29
C PRO A 100 10.64 -3.11 0.60
N ASP A 101 9.73 -3.89 0.03
CA ASP A 101 8.37 -3.89 0.55
C ASP A 101 8.30 -4.62 1.88
N LEU A 102 7.42 -4.15 2.76
CA LEU A 102 7.34 -4.58 4.15
C LEU A 102 5.92 -5.00 4.51
N ALA A 103 5.81 -6.09 5.25
CA ALA A 103 4.57 -6.51 5.90
C ALA A 103 4.82 -6.89 7.35
N LEU A 104 3.88 -6.59 8.24
CA LEU A 104 3.91 -7.03 9.62
C LEU A 104 2.98 -8.24 9.81
N TYR A 105 3.49 -9.29 10.46
CA TYR A 105 2.66 -10.40 10.91
C TYR A 105 3.08 -10.83 12.33
N GLY A 106 2.14 -10.73 13.26
CA GLY A 106 2.49 -10.84 14.68
C GLY A 106 3.46 -9.75 15.10
N ASN A 107 4.60 -10.15 15.64
CA ASN A 107 5.69 -9.24 16.01
C ASN A 107 6.91 -9.37 15.09
N SER A 108 6.71 -9.88 13.90
CA SER A 108 7.79 -10.08 12.91
C SER A 108 7.56 -9.21 11.70
N LEU A 109 8.63 -8.59 11.22
CA LEU A 109 8.66 -7.83 9.98
C LEU A 109 9.08 -8.77 8.85
N TYR A 110 8.31 -8.80 7.79
CA TYR A 110 8.65 -9.50 6.55
C TYR A 110 9.08 -8.48 5.52
N MET A 111 10.19 -8.75 4.85
CA MET A 111 10.81 -7.88 3.87
C MET A 111 10.94 -8.60 2.54
N LEU A 112 10.38 -8.02 1.49
CA LEU A 112 10.51 -8.53 0.14
C LEU A 112 11.72 -7.90 -0.56
N ASP A 113 12.77 -8.70 -0.77
CA ASP A 113 13.88 -8.31 -1.64
C ASP A 113 13.53 -8.56 -3.10
N GLN A 114 12.98 -7.55 -3.74
CA GLN A 114 12.52 -7.61 -5.13
C GLN A 114 13.66 -7.87 -6.15
N ARG A 115 14.93 -7.67 -5.77
CA ARG A 115 16.09 -7.91 -6.65
C ARG A 115 16.66 -9.32 -6.53
N ALA A 116 16.46 -9.94 -5.40
CA ALA A 116 16.96 -11.28 -5.12
C ALA A 116 15.85 -12.33 -5.08
N ASP A 117 14.59 -11.90 -5.18
CA ASP A 117 13.38 -12.73 -5.05
C ASP A 117 13.33 -13.45 -3.71
N TRP A 118 13.79 -12.81 -2.63
CA TRP A 118 13.78 -13.36 -1.31
C TRP A 118 12.74 -12.69 -0.41
N ILE A 119 12.02 -13.51 0.34
CA ILE A 119 11.32 -13.07 1.54
C ILE A 119 12.26 -13.27 2.71
N LYS A 120 12.54 -12.19 3.42
CA LYS A 120 13.29 -12.22 4.68
C LYS A 120 12.37 -11.92 5.84
N LYS A 121 12.68 -12.50 7.00
CA LYS A 121 11.93 -12.27 8.23
C LYS A 121 12.85 -11.65 9.26
N VAL A 122 12.40 -10.59 9.92
CA VAL A 122 13.09 -9.94 11.03
C VAL A 122 12.25 -10.13 12.28
N GLU A 123 12.81 -10.74 13.30
CA GLU A 123 12.16 -11.04 14.58
C GLU A 123 12.77 -10.23 15.72
N ILE A 124 11.93 -9.85 16.67
CA ILE A 124 12.32 -9.20 17.91
C ILE A 124 12.71 -10.29 18.93
N HIS A 125 13.95 -10.30 19.39
CA HIS A 125 14.47 -11.19 20.40
C HIS A 125 15.04 -10.38 21.59
N GLY A 126 14.18 -10.07 22.57
CA GLY A 126 14.55 -9.17 23.67
C GLY A 126 14.93 -7.80 23.13
N ASP A 127 16.18 -7.37 23.37
CA ASP A 127 16.72 -6.08 22.92
C ASP A 127 17.46 -6.18 21.57
N THR A 128 17.23 -7.25 20.79
CA THR A 128 17.89 -7.46 19.50
C THR A 128 16.90 -7.76 18.39
N LEU A 129 17.30 -7.48 17.13
CA LEU A 129 16.62 -7.94 15.94
C LEU A 129 17.44 -9.03 15.27
N LYS A 130 16.77 -10.10 14.81
CA LYS A 130 17.41 -11.16 14.03
C LYS A 130 16.77 -11.29 12.68
N THR A 131 17.60 -11.36 11.64
CA THR A 131 17.16 -11.51 10.25
C THR A 131 17.34 -12.97 9.81
N PHE A 132 16.36 -13.50 9.10
CA PHE A 132 16.37 -14.85 8.55
C PHE A 132 15.98 -14.82 7.08
N ASP A 133 16.68 -15.61 6.27
CA ASP A 133 16.20 -15.97 4.93
C ASP A 133 15.03 -16.92 5.08
N LEU A 134 13.84 -16.47 4.69
CA LEU A 134 12.64 -17.25 4.88
C LEU A 134 12.32 -18.12 3.69
N GLN A 135 12.28 -17.52 2.49
CA GLN A 135 11.91 -18.20 1.27
C GLN A 135 12.45 -17.46 0.05
N LYS A 136 13.02 -18.21 -0.89
CA LYS A 136 13.28 -17.69 -2.22
C LYS A 136 12.06 -17.95 -3.10
N LEU A 137 11.53 -16.90 -3.69
CA LEU A 137 10.37 -16.99 -4.56
C LEU A 137 10.75 -17.57 -5.93
N SER A 138 9.96 -18.55 -6.40
CA SER A 138 10.11 -19.14 -7.72
C SER A 138 8.76 -19.71 -8.17
N LEU A 139 8.03 -18.98 -9.00
CA LEU A 139 6.64 -19.28 -9.37
C LEU A 139 6.49 -19.97 -10.74
N GLY A 140 7.55 -20.61 -11.23
CA GLY A 140 7.53 -21.36 -12.49
C GLY A 140 7.65 -20.49 -13.74
N GLU A 141 7.17 -19.27 -13.73
CA GLU A 141 7.42 -18.25 -14.76
C GLU A 141 8.20 -17.07 -14.15
N PRO A 142 9.03 -16.39 -14.95
CA PRO A 142 9.72 -15.19 -14.47
C PRO A 142 8.75 -14.07 -14.17
N MET A 143 8.81 -13.55 -12.94
CA MET A 143 7.96 -12.46 -12.45
C MET A 143 8.78 -11.44 -11.68
N PHE A 144 8.31 -10.19 -11.68
CA PHE A 144 8.78 -9.15 -10.78
C PHE A 144 7.83 -9.11 -9.59
N PHE A 145 8.33 -9.39 -8.40
CA PHE A 145 7.57 -9.31 -7.15
C PHE A 145 7.61 -7.88 -6.65
N ILE A 146 6.44 -7.31 -6.38
CA ILE A 146 6.29 -5.87 -6.11
C ILE A 146 5.94 -5.65 -4.64
N GLU A 147 4.91 -6.35 -4.14
CA GLU A 147 4.45 -6.21 -2.76
C GLU A 147 4.13 -7.58 -2.15
N ILE A 148 4.18 -7.64 -0.83
CA ILE A 148 3.89 -8.84 -0.06
C ILE A 148 2.94 -8.57 1.10
N GLN A 149 2.03 -9.50 1.34
CA GLN A 149 1.19 -9.57 2.53
C GLN A 149 1.23 -10.98 3.12
N ILE A 150 1.12 -11.08 4.44
CA ILE A 150 1.28 -12.33 5.16
C ILE A 150 -0.07 -12.82 5.68
N VAL A 151 -0.56 -13.92 5.13
CA VAL A 151 -1.81 -14.57 5.60
C VAL A 151 -1.52 -15.43 6.83
N SER A 152 -0.46 -16.22 6.78
CA SER A 152 0.03 -17.05 7.88
C SER A 152 1.54 -17.27 7.76
N ASP A 153 2.15 -17.96 8.70
CA ASP A 153 3.58 -18.32 8.65
C ASP A 153 3.96 -19.15 7.41
N SER A 154 3.00 -19.72 6.71
CA SER A 154 3.22 -20.59 5.55
C SER A 154 2.50 -20.14 4.29
N LEU A 155 1.82 -18.99 4.31
CA LEU A 155 1.00 -18.53 3.19
C LEU A 155 1.13 -17.03 2.99
N PHE A 156 1.50 -16.62 1.80
CA PHE A 156 1.76 -15.25 1.40
C PHE A 156 0.84 -14.83 0.26
N VAL A 157 0.50 -13.56 0.21
CA VAL A 157 -0.12 -12.93 -0.97
C VAL A 157 0.87 -11.94 -1.55
N ILE A 158 1.16 -12.07 -2.83
CA ILE A 158 2.17 -11.30 -3.53
C ILE A 158 1.52 -10.58 -4.70
N PHE A 159 1.78 -9.29 -4.84
CA PHE A 159 1.52 -8.58 -6.08
C PHE A 159 2.73 -8.71 -6.99
N ALA A 160 2.51 -9.25 -8.18
CA ALA A 160 3.58 -9.56 -9.12
C ALA A 160 3.23 -9.13 -10.53
N GLU A 161 4.26 -8.87 -11.33
CA GLU A 161 4.15 -8.53 -12.75
C GLU A 161 5.00 -9.49 -13.58
N ASN A 162 4.43 -10.11 -14.61
CA ASN A 162 5.20 -10.94 -15.53
C ASN A 162 5.91 -10.07 -16.61
N PHE A 163 6.79 -10.68 -17.40
CA PHE A 163 7.53 -9.95 -18.46
C PHE A 163 6.65 -9.36 -19.56
N ASN A 164 5.41 -9.78 -19.68
CA ASN A 164 4.45 -9.21 -20.62
C ASN A 164 3.70 -7.99 -20.00
N GLY A 165 4.01 -7.65 -18.75
CA GLY A 165 3.38 -6.57 -18.00
C GLY A 165 2.04 -6.95 -17.35
N GLU A 166 1.61 -8.21 -17.46
CA GLU A 166 0.39 -8.66 -16.78
C GLU A 166 0.62 -8.69 -15.27
N LYS A 167 -0.27 -8.07 -14.54
CA LYS A 167 -0.23 -7.97 -13.08
C LYS A 167 -1.14 -8.99 -12.46
N LYS A 168 -0.63 -9.64 -11.42
CA LYS A 168 -1.34 -10.72 -10.71
C LYS A 168 -1.27 -10.51 -9.20
N ILE A 169 -2.34 -10.85 -8.53
CA ILE A 169 -2.34 -11.13 -7.09
C ILE A 169 -2.22 -12.65 -6.98
N VAL A 170 -1.14 -13.11 -6.37
CA VAL A 170 -0.80 -14.53 -6.31
C VAL A 170 -0.72 -14.97 -4.86
N GLN A 171 -1.41 -16.04 -4.51
CA GLN A 171 -1.31 -16.69 -3.21
C GLN A 171 -0.31 -17.86 -3.32
N VAL A 172 0.73 -17.81 -2.47
CA VAL A 172 1.88 -18.72 -2.55
C VAL A 172 2.15 -19.34 -1.19
N ASP A 173 2.37 -20.66 -1.17
CA ASP A 173 2.81 -21.36 0.03
C ASP A 173 4.34 -21.36 0.22
N ARG A 174 4.82 -21.94 1.31
CA ARG A 174 6.25 -22.05 1.64
C ARG A 174 7.07 -22.89 0.65
N ASP A 175 6.42 -23.76 -0.10
CA ASP A 175 7.05 -24.62 -1.10
C ASP A 175 7.02 -24.01 -2.50
N ASN A 176 6.61 -22.74 -2.63
CA ASN A 176 6.40 -22.01 -3.88
C ASN A 176 5.26 -22.60 -4.75
N ASN A 177 4.32 -23.35 -4.17
CA ASN A 177 3.14 -23.71 -4.90
C ASN A 177 2.18 -22.52 -4.97
N ILE A 178 1.71 -22.22 -6.17
CA ILE A 178 0.64 -21.25 -6.36
C ILE A 178 -0.66 -21.91 -5.89
N VAL A 179 -1.22 -21.39 -4.80
CA VAL A 179 -2.50 -21.86 -4.25
C VAL A 179 -3.64 -21.32 -5.09
N ASP A 180 -3.56 -20.04 -5.44
CA ASP A 180 -4.49 -19.35 -6.34
C ASP A 180 -3.88 -18.09 -6.93
N SER A 181 -4.43 -17.59 -8.04
CA SER A 181 -4.03 -16.32 -8.61
C SER A 181 -5.15 -15.66 -9.40
N VAL A 182 -5.20 -14.33 -9.34
CA VAL A 182 -6.13 -13.53 -10.13
C VAL A 182 -5.37 -12.45 -10.89
N VAL A 183 -5.77 -12.19 -12.13
CA VAL A 183 -5.25 -11.06 -12.90
C VAL A 183 -5.83 -9.79 -12.30
N TYR A 184 -4.95 -8.85 -12.00
CA TYR A 184 -5.34 -7.54 -11.49
C TYR A 184 -5.59 -6.58 -12.62
N SER A 185 -6.81 -6.05 -12.67
CA SER A 185 -7.17 -4.91 -13.52
C SER A 185 -8.01 -3.93 -12.73
N PHE A 186 -7.57 -2.69 -12.68
CA PHE A 186 -8.35 -1.66 -12.00
C PHE A 186 -9.46 -1.09 -12.88
N LEU A 187 -9.21 -0.92 -14.18
CA LEU A 187 -10.18 -0.44 -15.15
C LEU A 187 -10.88 -1.61 -15.85
N ASP A 188 -12.19 -1.52 -15.95
CA ASP A 188 -13.02 -2.47 -16.72
C ASP A 188 -13.28 -1.91 -18.14
N ASP A 189 -12.24 -1.38 -18.79
CA ASP A 189 -12.26 -0.82 -20.14
C ASP A 189 -11.53 -1.79 -21.08
N GLU A 190 -12.25 -2.37 -22.02
CA GLU A 190 -11.73 -3.34 -23.00
C GLU A 190 -10.66 -2.75 -23.93
N ASN A 191 -10.60 -1.41 -24.06
CA ASN A 191 -9.60 -0.72 -24.85
C ASN A 191 -8.27 -0.51 -24.08
N VAL A 192 -8.27 -0.77 -22.77
CA VAL A 192 -7.09 -0.64 -21.91
C VAL A 192 -6.33 -1.95 -21.86
N ASP A 193 -5.09 -1.92 -22.30
CA ASP A 193 -4.13 -3.01 -22.13
C ASP A 193 -3.50 -2.92 -20.73
N CYS A 194 -4.04 -3.70 -19.81
CA CYS A 194 -3.57 -3.70 -18.42
C CYS A 194 -2.09 -4.04 -18.28
N GLY A 195 -1.52 -4.80 -19.23
CA GLY A 195 -0.08 -5.09 -19.29
C GLY A 195 0.78 -3.86 -19.57
N LYS A 196 0.22 -2.81 -20.19
CA LYS A 196 0.94 -1.57 -20.46
C LYS A 196 0.74 -0.50 -19.40
N CYS A 197 -0.20 -0.71 -18.47
CA CYS A 197 -0.47 0.26 -17.41
C CYS A 197 0.60 0.15 -16.32
N ARG A 198 1.21 1.27 -15.97
CA ARG A 198 2.03 1.37 -14.76
C ARG A 198 1.10 1.65 -13.59
N TYR A 199 0.81 0.63 -12.79
CA TYR A 199 0.08 0.80 -11.54
C TYR A 199 1.08 0.94 -10.40
N ASN A 200 1.00 2.05 -9.68
CA ASN A 200 1.47 2.08 -8.32
C ASN A 200 0.30 1.58 -7.48
N VAL A 201 0.45 0.42 -6.91
CA VAL A 201 -0.55 -0.19 -6.03
C VAL A 201 0.02 -0.35 -4.64
N GLU A 202 -0.84 -0.43 -3.66
CA GLU A 202 -0.51 -0.90 -2.33
C GLU A 202 -1.55 -1.91 -1.90
N MET A 203 -1.09 -2.97 -1.25
CA MET A 203 -1.94 -4.04 -0.74
C MET A 203 -1.89 -4.06 0.79
N GLU A 204 -3.06 -4.25 1.40
CA GLU A 204 -3.14 -4.47 2.84
C GLU A 204 -4.19 -5.53 3.17
N LEU A 205 -3.84 -6.45 4.07
CA LEU A 205 -4.75 -7.48 4.56
C LEU A 205 -5.56 -6.99 5.76
N SER A 206 -6.84 -7.36 5.80
CA SER A 206 -7.65 -7.20 7.01
C SER A 206 -7.04 -7.98 8.19
N PRO A 207 -7.26 -7.57 9.44
CA PRO A 207 -6.77 -8.29 10.62
C PRO A 207 -7.24 -9.75 10.66
N CYS A 208 -8.46 -10.04 10.22
CA CYS A 208 -8.99 -11.40 10.12
C CYS A 208 -8.42 -12.21 8.94
N LYS A 209 -7.57 -11.63 8.10
CA LYS A 209 -6.92 -12.23 6.91
C LYS A 209 -7.89 -12.76 5.83
N LYS A 210 -9.16 -12.39 5.91
CA LYS A 210 -10.19 -12.79 4.93
C LYS A 210 -10.35 -11.79 3.78
N TYR A 211 -9.89 -10.57 3.94
CA TYR A 211 -10.01 -9.53 2.91
C TYR A 211 -8.66 -8.91 2.62
N LEU A 212 -8.40 -8.72 1.34
CA LEU A 212 -7.27 -7.98 0.82
C LEU A 212 -7.80 -6.72 0.15
N TYR A 213 -7.27 -5.58 0.54
CA TYR A 213 -7.54 -4.30 -0.09
C TYR A 213 -6.36 -3.91 -0.96
N VAL A 214 -6.65 -3.46 -2.16
CA VAL A 214 -5.63 -3.03 -3.12
C VAL A 214 -5.98 -1.64 -3.60
N SER A 215 -5.14 -0.66 -3.27
CA SER A 215 -5.32 0.71 -3.76
C SER A 215 -4.60 0.91 -5.08
N SER A 216 -5.16 1.76 -5.93
CA SER A 216 -4.52 2.24 -7.16
C SER A 216 -4.31 3.74 -7.06
N HIS A 217 -3.05 4.18 -7.00
CA HIS A 217 -2.72 5.60 -6.87
C HIS A 217 -3.20 6.39 -8.09
N LEU A 218 -2.94 5.88 -9.30
CA LEU A 218 -3.25 6.58 -10.54
C LEU A 218 -4.75 6.78 -10.76
N PHE A 219 -5.56 5.79 -10.34
CA PHE A 219 -7.01 5.81 -10.56
C PHE A 219 -7.80 6.18 -9.31
N SER A 220 -7.11 6.54 -8.22
CA SER A 220 -7.74 6.98 -6.97
C SER A 220 -8.87 6.05 -6.52
N GLY A 221 -8.56 4.76 -6.39
CA GLY A 221 -9.58 3.79 -6.01
C GLY A 221 -9.04 2.60 -5.23
N ILE A 222 -9.97 1.81 -4.70
CA ILE A 222 -9.71 0.66 -3.86
C ILE A 222 -10.50 -0.54 -4.36
N SER A 223 -9.82 -1.67 -4.54
CA SER A 223 -10.42 -2.97 -4.81
C SER A 223 -10.38 -3.83 -3.55
N LYS A 224 -11.49 -4.47 -3.20
CA LYS A 224 -11.61 -5.40 -2.08
C LYS A 224 -11.72 -6.82 -2.63
N TYR A 225 -10.78 -7.67 -2.24
CA TYR A 225 -10.79 -9.09 -2.57
C TYR A 225 -11.11 -9.91 -1.32
N GLN A 226 -11.84 -11.00 -1.49
CA GLN A 226 -12.03 -12.01 -0.46
C GLN A 226 -11.01 -13.13 -0.65
N ILE A 227 -10.44 -13.60 0.47
CA ILE A 227 -9.57 -14.77 0.54
C ILE A 227 -10.31 -15.81 1.38
N GLU A 228 -10.82 -16.86 0.73
CA GLU A 228 -11.58 -17.91 1.40
C GLU A 228 -11.30 -19.25 0.72
N ASP A 229 -11.09 -20.29 1.52
CA ASP A 229 -10.81 -21.66 1.06
C ASP A 229 -9.67 -21.75 0.02
N GLY A 230 -8.63 -20.91 0.19
CA GLY A 230 -7.49 -20.84 -0.72
C GLY A 230 -7.79 -20.13 -2.04
N LYS A 231 -8.91 -19.43 -2.18
CA LYS A 231 -9.28 -18.68 -3.39
C LYS A 231 -9.28 -17.18 -3.14
N ILE A 232 -8.89 -16.44 -4.17
CA ILE A 232 -8.93 -14.99 -4.22
C ILE A 232 -10.05 -14.57 -5.18
N SER A 233 -10.98 -13.74 -4.73
CA SER A 233 -12.07 -13.24 -5.58
C SER A 233 -12.33 -11.76 -5.34
N LEU A 234 -12.49 -10.98 -6.40
CA LEU A 234 -12.92 -9.59 -6.30
C LEU A 234 -14.37 -9.55 -5.81
N VAL A 235 -14.62 -8.87 -4.69
CA VAL A 235 -15.95 -8.75 -4.10
C VAL A 235 -16.51 -7.35 -4.16
N ASP A 236 -15.63 -6.34 -4.17
CA ASP A 236 -16.06 -4.94 -4.30
C ASP A 236 -14.94 -4.07 -4.89
N LYS A 237 -15.33 -2.95 -5.48
CA LYS A 237 -14.40 -1.96 -6.01
C LYS A 237 -15.04 -0.58 -5.96
N VAL A 238 -14.31 0.36 -5.38
CA VAL A 238 -14.74 1.75 -5.32
C VAL A 238 -13.75 2.66 -6.04
N MET A 239 -14.26 3.53 -6.90
CA MET A 239 -13.53 4.64 -7.48
C MET A 239 -13.85 5.87 -6.65
N LEU A 240 -12.87 6.44 -6.00
CA LEU A 240 -13.07 7.61 -5.13
C LEU A 240 -13.37 8.86 -5.94
N VAL A 241 -12.70 8.98 -7.09
CA VAL A 241 -12.89 10.07 -8.04
C VAL A 241 -13.05 9.49 -9.44
N GLU A 242 -13.95 10.05 -10.25
CA GLU A 242 -14.10 9.63 -11.64
C GLU A 242 -12.81 9.87 -12.44
N PRO A 243 -12.15 8.82 -12.96
CA PRO A 243 -10.94 9.01 -13.73
C PRO A 243 -11.27 9.52 -15.14
N LYS A 244 -10.76 10.70 -15.48
CA LYS A 244 -10.86 11.26 -16.83
C LYS A 244 -9.60 10.91 -17.61
N TYR A 245 -9.73 10.05 -18.62
CA TYR A 245 -8.60 9.61 -19.43
C TYR A 245 -9.01 9.33 -20.87
N VAL A 246 -8.01 9.33 -21.75
CA VAL A 246 -8.14 8.84 -23.13
C VAL A 246 -7.20 7.66 -23.33
N VAL A 247 -7.63 6.65 -24.07
CA VAL A 247 -6.79 5.47 -24.36
C VAL A 247 -5.94 5.74 -25.61
N LYS A 248 -4.61 5.65 -25.46
CA LYS A 248 -3.65 5.76 -26.57
C LYS A 248 -2.81 4.48 -26.65
N ASN A 249 -2.95 3.72 -27.72
CA ASN A 249 -2.23 2.45 -27.92
C ASN A 249 -2.41 1.44 -26.75
N GLY A 250 -3.62 1.39 -26.20
CA GLY A 250 -3.96 0.55 -25.03
C GLY A 250 -3.58 1.15 -23.68
N ILE A 251 -2.92 2.32 -23.64
CA ILE A 251 -2.49 2.97 -22.38
C ILE A 251 -3.49 4.08 -22.04
N PRO A 252 -4.07 4.08 -20.82
CA PRO A 252 -4.87 5.20 -20.33
C PRO A 252 -3.97 6.38 -20.03
N VAL A 253 -4.24 7.50 -20.68
CA VAL A 253 -3.54 8.77 -20.47
C VAL A 253 -4.49 9.73 -19.77
N MET A 254 -4.19 10.06 -18.53
CA MET A 254 -5.01 10.98 -17.73
C MET A 254 -5.07 12.37 -18.35
N GLU A 255 -6.26 12.95 -18.39
CA GLU A 255 -6.49 14.33 -18.79
C GLU A 255 -5.85 15.30 -17.78
N SER A 256 -5.47 16.49 -18.26
CA SER A 256 -4.74 17.49 -17.46
C SER A 256 -5.52 17.97 -16.23
N GLU A 257 -6.84 18.06 -16.37
CA GLU A 257 -7.75 18.52 -15.31
C GLU A 257 -8.20 17.41 -14.36
N ASN A 258 -7.77 16.14 -14.62
CA ASN A 258 -8.08 15.05 -13.73
C ASN A 258 -7.37 15.24 -12.39
N VAL A 259 -8.07 14.94 -11.29
CA VAL A 259 -7.50 14.93 -9.95
C VAL A 259 -7.14 13.51 -9.59
N ILE A 260 -5.90 13.30 -9.18
CA ILE A 260 -5.42 12.06 -8.58
C ILE A 260 -5.24 12.28 -7.09
N LEU A 261 -5.49 11.24 -6.29
CA LEU A 261 -5.41 11.36 -4.84
C LEU A 261 -4.06 10.94 -4.26
N ASN A 262 -3.15 10.37 -5.07
CA ASN A 262 -1.87 9.80 -4.60
C ASN A 262 -2.04 8.97 -3.32
N ASN A 263 -3.07 8.14 -3.30
CA ASN A 263 -3.57 7.48 -2.11
C ASN A 263 -2.78 6.22 -1.73
N ARG A 264 -2.59 6.03 -0.44
CA ARG A 264 -2.07 4.81 0.19
C ARG A 264 -3.06 4.29 1.20
N ILE A 265 -3.12 2.97 1.34
CA ILE A 265 -4.12 2.30 2.18
C ILE A 265 -3.46 1.62 3.37
N PHE A 266 -4.12 1.65 4.52
CA PHE A 266 -3.70 1.03 5.77
C PHE A 266 -4.91 0.43 6.46
N VAL A 267 -4.81 -0.82 6.89
CA VAL A 267 -5.94 -1.53 7.49
C VAL A 267 -5.70 -1.73 8.99
N GLY A 268 -6.48 -1.04 9.81
CA GLY A 268 -6.47 -1.17 11.26
C GLY A 268 -7.48 -2.21 11.76
N GLU A 269 -7.60 -2.36 13.08
CA GLU A 269 -8.49 -3.33 13.71
C GLU A 269 -9.99 -3.06 13.46
N LYS A 270 -10.36 -1.83 13.17
CA LYS A 270 -11.76 -1.39 13.06
C LYS A 270 -12.07 -0.68 11.76
N TYR A 271 -11.11 0.02 11.22
CA TYR A 271 -11.27 0.90 10.08
C TYR A 271 -10.16 0.72 9.07
N LEU A 272 -10.46 1.14 7.88
CA LEU A 272 -9.53 1.32 6.80
C LEU A 272 -9.16 2.80 6.71
N TYR A 273 -7.88 3.09 6.67
CA TYR A 273 -7.35 4.44 6.58
C TYR A 273 -6.67 4.62 5.23
N MET A 274 -6.80 5.80 4.68
CA MET A 274 -6.15 6.15 3.43
C MET A 274 -5.48 7.51 3.59
N THR A 275 -4.20 7.60 3.29
CA THR A 275 -3.60 8.93 3.05
C THR A 275 -4.01 9.42 1.67
N ALA A 276 -4.24 10.69 1.51
CA ALA A 276 -4.62 11.28 0.24
C ALA A 276 -4.00 12.67 0.08
N ASP A 277 -3.36 12.88 -1.08
CA ASP A 277 -2.81 14.16 -1.50
C ASP A 277 -3.44 14.54 -2.84
N PRO A 278 -4.60 15.21 -2.83
CA PRO A 278 -5.29 15.55 -4.06
C PRO A 278 -4.49 16.53 -4.91
N GLU A 279 -4.14 16.15 -6.11
CA GLU A 279 -3.34 16.93 -7.05
C GLU A 279 -3.91 16.82 -8.47
N LYS A 280 -3.96 17.93 -9.21
CA LYS A 280 -4.27 17.87 -10.63
C LYS A 280 -3.11 17.27 -11.42
N VAL A 281 -3.43 16.51 -12.45
CA VAL A 281 -2.41 15.92 -13.35
C VAL A 281 -1.54 16.98 -14.02
N SER A 282 -2.10 18.16 -14.35
CA SER A 282 -1.33 19.33 -14.83
C SER A 282 -0.24 19.76 -13.86
N ASP A 283 -0.62 19.90 -12.57
CA ASP A 283 0.25 20.43 -11.53
C ASP A 283 1.36 19.41 -11.17
N MET A 284 1.00 18.13 -11.12
CA MET A 284 1.95 17.02 -10.98
C MET A 284 3.01 17.05 -12.09
N LYS A 285 2.59 17.15 -13.35
CA LYS A 285 3.51 17.18 -14.50
C LYS A 285 4.43 18.41 -14.48
N GLU A 286 3.91 19.57 -14.08
CA GLU A 286 4.71 20.78 -13.96
C GLU A 286 5.73 20.67 -12.83
N ARG A 287 5.33 20.12 -11.68
CA ARG A 287 6.22 19.83 -10.53
C ARG A 287 7.35 18.88 -10.92
N GLU A 288 7.02 17.77 -11.60
CA GLU A 288 8.02 16.82 -12.10
C GLU A 288 9.01 17.46 -13.09
N LYS A 289 8.49 18.31 -13.98
CA LYS A 289 9.33 19.04 -14.93
C LYS A 289 10.31 19.96 -14.21
N ARG A 290 9.85 20.74 -13.24
CA ARG A 290 10.71 21.63 -12.44
C ARG A 290 11.76 20.83 -11.66
N ALA A 291 11.37 19.70 -11.05
CA ALA A 291 12.32 18.85 -10.33
C ALA A 291 13.45 18.34 -11.23
N ARG A 292 13.12 17.91 -12.46
CA ARG A 292 14.13 17.50 -13.48
C ARG A 292 15.05 18.65 -13.89
N GLU A 293 14.49 19.85 -14.14
CA GLU A 293 15.27 21.04 -14.51
C GLU A 293 16.23 21.48 -13.40
N GLU A 294 15.86 21.25 -12.13
CA GLU A 294 16.69 21.54 -10.96
C GLU A 294 17.63 20.39 -10.56
N GLY A 295 17.64 19.29 -11.31
CA GLY A 295 18.45 18.11 -11.01
C GLY A 295 18.05 17.37 -9.73
N ARG A 296 16.86 17.66 -9.20
CA ARG A 296 16.28 16.96 -8.04
C ARG A 296 15.60 15.66 -8.49
N ARG A 297 15.64 14.64 -7.65
CA ARG A 297 14.80 13.46 -7.84
C ARG A 297 13.33 13.84 -7.62
N GLU A 298 12.43 13.25 -8.39
CA GLU A 298 11.00 13.59 -8.51
C GLU A 298 10.16 13.54 -7.21
N SER A 299 10.72 13.15 -6.12
CA SER A 299 10.03 12.91 -4.84
C SER A 299 9.76 14.15 -3.99
N ALA A 300 9.86 15.36 -4.55
CA ALA A 300 9.35 16.50 -3.80
C ALA A 300 7.83 16.36 -3.71
N ALA A 301 7.35 16.08 -2.50
CA ALA A 301 5.95 16.00 -2.20
C ALA A 301 5.19 17.24 -2.68
N PRO A 302 3.93 17.10 -3.10
CA PRO A 302 3.10 18.26 -3.37
C PRO A 302 3.10 19.14 -2.14
N GLY A 303 3.31 20.42 -2.31
CA GLY A 303 3.21 21.40 -1.21
C GLY A 303 1.80 21.61 -0.70
N ASN A 304 0.92 20.63 -0.96
CA ASN A 304 -0.51 20.67 -0.71
C ASN A 304 -0.85 20.02 0.63
N ASP A 305 -2.07 20.21 1.05
CA ASP A 305 -2.62 19.61 2.25
C ASP A 305 -2.74 18.08 2.09
N SER A 306 -2.20 17.34 3.04
CA SER A 306 -2.42 15.89 3.14
C SER A 306 -3.65 15.59 3.98
N TYR A 307 -4.33 14.53 3.63
CA TYR A 307 -5.55 14.08 4.31
C TYR A 307 -5.41 12.64 4.76
N ILE A 308 -6.10 12.32 5.85
CA ILE A 308 -6.36 10.96 6.28
C ILE A 308 -7.86 10.72 6.12
N VAL A 309 -8.23 9.82 5.22
CA VAL A 309 -9.61 9.45 4.95
C VAL A 309 -9.89 8.10 5.58
N VAL A 310 -11.01 7.99 6.27
CA VAL A 310 -11.40 6.78 7.01
C VAL A 310 -12.63 6.16 6.37
N PHE A 311 -12.56 4.86 6.16
CA PHE A 311 -13.64 4.03 5.65
C PHE A 311 -13.93 2.88 6.62
N ASP A 312 -15.13 2.32 6.56
CA ASP A 312 -15.39 0.99 7.11
C ASP A 312 -14.84 -0.11 6.18
N TYR A 313 -14.94 -1.36 6.62
CA TYR A 313 -14.46 -2.50 5.83
C TYR A 313 -15.30 -2.79 4.57
N ASP A 314 -16.46 -2.17 4.43
CA ASP A 314 -17.30 -2.24 3.24
C ASP A 314 -17.10 -1.03 2.31
N LEU A 315 -15.99 -0.30 2.51
CA LEU A 315 -15.56 0.87 1.73
C LEU A 315 -16.55 2.05 1.80
N ASN A 316 -17.40 2.12 2.81
CA ASN A 316 -18.21 3.30 3.06
C ASN A 316 -17.37 4.39 3.71
N PHE A 317 -17.42 5.59 3.17
CA PHE A 317 -16.77 6.77 3.74
C PHE A 317 -17.35 7.10 5.12
N ILE A 318 -16.47 7.29 6.10
CA ILE A 318 -16.84 7.66 7.46
C ILE A 318 -16.50 9.13 7.72
N LYS A 319 -15.21 9.50 7.53
CA LYS A 319 -14.71 10.82 7.90
C LYS A 319 -13.35 11.11 7.24
N SER A 320 -13.00 12.36 7.18
CA SER A 320 -11.65 12.79 6.76
C SER A 320 -11.05 13.80 7.74
N TYR A 321 -9.74 13.80 7.77
CA TYR A 321 -8.92 14.71 8.59
C TYR A 321 -7.88 15.37 7.68
N ARG A 322 -7.76 16.69 7.80
CA ARG A 322 -6.68 17.46 7.20
C ARG A 322 -5.54 17.54 8.18
N VAL A 323 -4.36 17.12 7.78
CA VAL A 323 -3.18 17.06 8.65
C VAL A 323 -2.18 18.16 8.30
N ASP A 324 -1.42 18.59 9.29
CA ASP A 324 -0.39 19.63 9.20
C ASP A 324 0.96 19.15 8.65
N SER A 325 0.97 17.97 8.05
CA SER A 325 2.18 17.28 7.59
C SER A 325 1.98 16.69 6.20
N ASP A 326 3.08 16.43 5.54
CA ASP A 326 3.15 15.63 4.34
C ASP A 326 3.26 14.15 4.74
N VAL A 327 2.11 13.48 4.79
CA VAL A 327 2.00 12.13 5.34
C VAL A 327 2.06 11.07 4.26
N TRP A 328 3.08 10.22 4.33
CA TRP A 328 3.25 9.12 3.38
C TRP A 328 2.88 7.77 3.95
N HIS A 329 3.07 7.56 5.25
CA HIS A 329 2.87 6.27 5.87
C HIS A 329 2.23 6.40 7.24
N LEU A 330 1.32 5.48 7.57
CA LEU A 330 0.66 5.40 8.86
C LEU A 330 1.12 4.17 9.62
N ALA A 331 1.49 4.34 10.88
CA ALA A 331 1.62 3.26 11.84
C ALA A 331 0.38 3.26 12.72
N LEU A 332 -0.51 2.31 12.48
CA LEU A 332 -1.80 2.20 13.17
C LEU A 332 -1.62 1.57 14.54
N THR A 333 -2.31 2.09 15.55
CA THR A 333 -2.33 1.53 16.91
C THR A 333 -3.59 0.69 17.14
N PRO A 334 -3.66 -0.11 18.22
CA PRO A 334 -4.89 -0.78 18.64
C PRO A 334 -6.04 0.18 18.97
N ASP A 335 -5.73 1.42 19.36
CA ASP A 335 -6.73 2.47 19.53
C ASP A 335 -6.99 3.13 18.16
N PRO A 336 -8.17 2.95 17.55
CA PRO A 336 -8.45 3.47 16.21
C PRO A 336 -8.42 4.99 16.13
N SER A 337 -8.50 5.69 17.25
CA SER A 337 -8.43 7.15 17.31
C SER A 337 -6.99 7.68 17.40
N VAL A 338 -5.99 6.81 17.56
CA VAL A 338 -4.57 7.21 17.67
C VAL A 338 -3.76 6.56 16.56
N ILE A 339 -3.12 7.40 15.76
CA ILE A 339 -2.21 6.95 14.71
C ILE A 339 -0.88 7.68 14.82
N TYR A 340 0.15 7.06 14.26
CA TYR A 340 1.41 7.75 14.00
C TYR A 340 1.61 7.85 12.49
N ALA A 341 2.13 8.97 12.05
CA ALA A 341 2.39 9.21 10.65
C ALA A 341 3.83 9.66 10.43
N SER A 342 4.44 9.21 9.35
CA SER A 342 5.74 9.73 8.93
C SER A 342 5.53 11.09 8.25
N ASP A 343 6.12 12.13 8.82
CA ASP A 343 6.22 13.45 8.19
C ASP A 343 7.44 13.51 7.30
N TYR A 344 7.20 13.60 6.01
CA TYR A 344 8.26 13.62 5.00
C TYR A 344 9.08 14.93 5.00
N ARG A 345 8.49 16.04 5.44
CA ARG A 345 9.16 17.36 5.48
C ARG A 345 10.06 17.50 6.68
N GLU A 346 9.58 17.03 7.84
CA GLU A 346 10.30 17.16 9.10
C GLU A 346 11.17 15.94 9.42
N ASN A 347 11.08 14.87 8.63
CA ASN A 347 11.79 13.60 8.85
C ASN A 347 11.53 13.00 10.25
N ARG A 348 10.29 13.03 10.70
CA ARG A 348 9.85 12.59 12.02
C ARG A 348 8.61 11.73 11.94
N LEU A 349 8.37 11.01 13.02
CA LEU A 349 7.05 10.48 13.32
C LEU A 349 6.25 11.53 14.10
N LYS A 350 5.01 11.74 13.72
CA LYS A 350 4.05 12.55 14.47
C LYS A 350 2.90 11.68 14.94
N ARG A 351 2.45 11.93 16.16
CA ARG A 351 1.27 11.32 16.75
C ARG A 351 0.05 12.18 16.44
N TYR A 352 -1.00 11.59 15.90
CA TYR A 352 -2.28 12.24 15.66
C TYR A 352 -3.38 11.59 16.48
N VAL A 353 -4.30 12.43 16.97
CA VAL A 353 -5.55 11.99 17.60
C VAL A 353 -6.70 12.32 16.66
N LEU A 354 -7.36 11.28 16.17
CA LEU A 354 -8.51 11.38 15.27
C LEU A 354 -9.76 11.61 16.11
N ALA A 355 -10.15 12.86 16.27
CA ALA A 355 -11.31 13.23 17.06
C ALA A 355 -12.57 12.51 16.54
N ASP A 356 -13.43 12.08 17.46
CA ASP A 356 -14.73 11.44 17.20
C ASP A 356 -14.67 10.08 16.46
N LEU A 357 -13.49 9.50 16.31
CA LEU A 357 -13.33 8.13 15.80
C LEU A 357 -13.28 7.18 17.01
N LYS A 358 -14.36 6.39 17.22
CA LYS A 358 -14.50 5.48 18.38
C LYS A 358 -14.62 4.02 17.95
#